data_c3578289ee58674dab3c74ff1a2e46a3
#
_entry.id   c3578289ee58674dab3c74ff1a2e46a3
#
_cell.length_a   1.000
_cell.length_b   1.000
_cell.length_c   1.000
_cell.angle_alpha   90.00
_cell.angle_beta   90.00
_cell.angle_gamma   90.00
#
_symmetry.space_group_name_H-M   'P 1'
#
loop_
_entity.id
_entity.type
_entity.pdbx_description
1 polymer ?
#
loop_
_entity_poly.entity_id
_entity_poly.type
_entity_poly.pdbx_seq_one_letter_code
_entity_poly.pdbx_strand_id
1 'polypeptide(L)'
;MATDFKSSQTQFVEYLESRRRAKATVIAYSKDIDQLIGFLANMGKKTIGEITRDELEAFLKKLASDNYTPKSISRKINSIKTFFRFLKASSTITMDQAIDI
;
A
#
# COMPACT_ATOMS: atom_id res chain seq x y z
N MET A 1 -10.46 -7.61 15.57
CA MET A 1 -10.07 -6.22 15.83
C MET A 1 -9.51 -5.59 14.57
N ALA A 2 -9.95 -4.40 14.21
CA ALA A 2 -9.46 -3.73 13.01
C ALA A 2 -8.01 -3.28 13.21
N THR A 3 -7.17 -3.50 12.20
CA THR A 3 -5.76 -3.10 12.25
C THR A 3 -5.62 -1.72 11.61
N ASP A 4 -5.01 -0.77 12.31
CA ASP A 4 -4.80 0.56 11.77
C ASP A 4 -3.70 0.56 10.72
N PHE A 5 -3.62 1.67 9.97
CA PHE A 5 -2.66 1.78 8.87
C PHE A 5 -1.21 1.68 9.33
N LYS A 6 -0.89 2.33 10.45
CA LYS A 6 0.49 2.38 10.93
C LYS A 6 0.99 1.00 11.37
N SER A 7 0.15 0.25 12.08
CA SER A 7 0.51 -1.11 12.49
C SER A 7 0.73 -2.01 11.28
N SER A 8 -0.15 -1.92 10.28
CA SER A 8 -0.03 -2.70 9.05
C SER A 8 1.25 -2.35 8.31
N GLN A 9 1.60 -1.06 8.24
CA GLN A 9 2.82 -0.62 7.57
C GLN A 9 4.07 -1.12 8.30
N THR A 10 4.08 -1.04 9.62
CA THR A 10 5.20 -1.52 10.42
C THR A 10 5.44 -3.01 10.18
N GLN A 11 4.38 -3.80 10.21
CA GLN A 11 4.46 -5.22 9.94
C GLN A 11 4.96 -5.51 8.52
N PHE A 12 4.55 -4.71 7.55
CA PHE A 12 4.99 -4.86 6.18
C PHE A 12 6.50 -4.59 6.03
N VAL A 13 6.99 -3.53 6.67
CA VAL A 13 8.42 -3.20 6.65
C VAL A 13 9.23 -4.35 7.27
N GLU A 14 8.79 -4.86 8.43
CA GLU A 14 9.44 -6.00 9.08
C GLU A 14 9.45 -7.24 8.17
N TYR A 15 8.34 -7.47 7.46
CA TYR A 15 8.25 -8.58 6.51
C TYR A 15 9.28 -8.42 5.38
N LEU A 16 9.39 -7.22 4.80
CA LEU A 16 10.37 -6.98 3.73
C LEU A 16 11.79 -7.19 4.22
N GLU A 17 12.09 -6.74 5.43
CA GLU A 17 13.40 -6.92 6.04
C GLU A 17 13.70 -8.41 6.29
N SER A 18 12.69 -9.15 6.75
CA SER A 18 12.85 -10.59 7.00
C SER A 18 13.09 -11.39 5.71
N ARG A 19 12.61 -10.86 4.58
CA ARG A 19 12.83 -11.49 3.27
C ARG A 19 14.14 -11.02 2.63
N ARG A 20 14.96 -10.31 3.37
CA ARG A 20 16.28 -9.82 2.93
C ARG A 20 16.20 -8.95 1.67
N ARG A 21 15.13 -8.17 1.55
CA ARG A 21 15.05 -7.20 0.47
C ARG A 21 16.14 -6.14 0.63
N ALA A 22 16.63 -5.62 -0.47
CA ALA A 22 17.63 -4.55 -0.43
C ALA A 22 17.09 -3.36 0.37
N LYS A 23 17.97 -2.71 1.14
CA LYS A 23 17.58 -1.58 1.99
C LYS A 23 16.89 -0.48 1.18
N ALA A 24 17.40 -0.18 -0.02
CA ALA A 24 16.80 0.82 -0.89
C ALA A 24 15.37 0.43 -1.30
N THR A 25 15.12 -0.85 -1.53
CA THR A 25 13.78 -1.36 -1.88
C THR A 25 12.83 -1.20 -0.70
N VAL A 26 13.29 -1.55 0.52
CA VAL A 26 12.46 -1.41 1.73
C VAL A 26 12.08 0.06 1.94
N ILE A 27 13.03 0.97 1.80
CA ILE A 27 12.79 2.40 1.96
C ILE A 27 11.80 2.90 0.90
N ALA A 28 11.99 2.53 -0.36
CA ALA A 28 11.12 2.96 -1.45
C ALA A 28 9.69 2.47 -1.26
N TYR A 29 9.52 1.20 -0.91
CA TYR A 29 8.19 0.63 -0.67
C TYR A 29 7.52 1.27 0.54
N SER A 30 8.28 1.51 1.61
CA SER A 30 7.76 2.17 2.80
C SER A 30 7.22 3.56 2.48
N LYS A 31 7.96 4.33 1.68
CA LYS A 31 7.54 5.67 1.26
C LYS A 31 6.29 5.63 0.38
N ASP A 32 6.21 4.66 -0.52
CA ASP A 32 5.05 4.51 -1.39
C ASP A 32 3.80 4.19 -0.57
N ILE A 33 3.92 3.34 0.44
CA ILE A 33 2.80 3.00 1.32
C ILE A 33 2.44 4.17 2.22
N ASP A 34 3.43 4.95 2.71
CA ASP A 34 3.14 6.19 3.44
C ASP A 34 2.27 7.13 2.62
N GLN A 35 2.59 7.29 1.35
CA GLN A 35 1.84 8.16 0.45
C GLN A 35 0.40 7.66 0.28
N LEU A 36 0.22 6.36 0.11
CA LEU A 36 -1.11 5.76 0.02
C LEU A 36 -1.90 5.98 1.30
N ILE A 37 -1.28 5.72 2.45
CA ILE A 37 -1.93 5.89 3.75
C ILE A 37 -2.37 7.33 3.96
N GLY A 38 -1.52 8.29 3.60
CA GLY A 38 -1.87 9.71 3.69
C GLY A 38 -3.10 10.06 2.86
N PHE A 39 -3.17 9.53 1.64
CA PHE A 39 -4.31 9.73 0.76
C PHE A 39 -5.59 9.13 1.36
N LEU A 40 -5.50 7.90 1.86
CA LEU A 40 -6.66 7.21 2.44
C LEU A 40 -7.14 7.89 3.73
N ALA A 41 -6.20 8.35 4.55
CA ALA A 41 -6.54 9.09 5.77
C ALA A 41 -7.30 10.37 5.45
N ASN A 42 -6.92 11.07 4.38
CA ASN A 42 -7.62 12.27 3.92
C ASN A 42 -9.04 11.98 3.46
N MET A 43 -9.32 10.74 3.06
CA MET A 43 -10.67 10.31 2.70
C MET A 43 -11.50 9.87 3.91
N GLY A 44 -10.94 9.97 5.11
CA GLY A 44 -11.61 9.55 6.34
C GLY A 44 -11.50 8.08 6.65
N LYS A 45 -10.67 7.34 5.93
CA LYS A 45 -10.44 5.92 6.21
C LYS A 45 -9.49 5.78 7.38
N LYS A 46 -9.70 4.77 8.22
CA LYS A 46 -8.91 4.55 9.42
C LYS A 46 -8.24 3.18 9.47
N THR A 47 -8.81 2.20 8.79
CA THR A 47 -8.29 0.82 8.82
C THR A 47 -8.19 0.26 7.40
N ILE A 48 -7.33 -0.75 7.25
CA ILE A 48 -7.13 -1.42 5.97
C ILE A 48 -8.41 -2.11 5.49
N GLY A 49 -9.19 -2.66 6.40
CA GLY A 49 -10.43 -3.36 6.03
C GLY A 49 -11.49 -2.49 5.39
N GLU A 50 -11.40 -1.16 5.57
CA GLU A 50 -12.33 -0.21 4.96
C GLU A 50 -11.99 0.11 3.51
N ILE A 51 -10.81 -0.27 3.03
CA ILE A 51 -10.31 0.12 1.71
C ILE A 51 -10.90 -0.80 0.66
N THR A 52 -11.40 -0.20 -0.43
CA THR A 52 -11.88 -0.95 -1.58
C THR A 52 -11.00 -0.65 -2.80
N ARG A 53 -11.21 -1.41 -3.86
CA ARG A 53 -10.52 -1.18 -5.12
C ARG A 53 -10.75 0.26 -5.63
N ASP A 54 -11.94 0.81 -5.42
CA ASP A 54 -12.27 2.16 -5.89
C ASP A 54 -11.35 3.22 -5.30
N GLU A 55 -11.05 3.13 -4.00
CA GLU A 55 -10.11 4.07 -3.37
C GLU A 55 -8.71 3.91 -3.93
N LEU A 56 -8.28 2.68 -4.21
CA LEU A 56 -6.96 2.45 -4.80
C LEU A 56 -6.89 3.03 -6.21
N GLU A 57 -7.93 2.85 -7.00
CA GLU A 57 -7.99 3.43 -8.34
C GLU A 57 -8.01 4.96 -8.29
N ALA A 58 -8.72 5.54 -7.33
CA ALA A 58 -8.73 6.99 -7.13
C ALA A 58 -7.32 7.51 -6.81
N PHE A 59 -6.56 6.76 -5.99
CA PHE A 59 -5.19 7.12 -5.69
C PHE A 59 -4.32 7.12 -6.95
N LEU A 60 -4.45 6.11 -7.80
CA LEU A 60 -3.69 6.03 -9.05
C LEU A 60 -4.03 7.18 -10.00
N LYS A 61 -5.31 7.56 -10.07
CA LYS A 61 -5.73 8.71 -10.87
C LYS A 61 -5.10 10.00 -10.35
N LYS A 62 -5.03 10.15 -9.03
CA LYS A 62 -4.40 11.32 -8.43
C LYS A 62 -2.91 11.38 -8.78
N LEU A 63 -2.21 10.25 -8.74
CA LEU A 63 -0.80 10.22 -9.13
C LEU A 63 -0.61 10.68 -10.57
N ALA A 64 -1.45 10.24 -11.47
CA ALA A 64 -1.39 10.65 -12.88
C ALA A 64 -1.64 12.15 -13.02
N SER A 65 -2.62 12.70 -12.29
CA SER A 65 -2.93 14.13 -12.36
C SER A 65 -1.84 14.99 -11.72
N ASP A 66 -1.08 14.44 -10.78
CA ASP A 66 0.04 15.12 -10.12
C ASP A 66 1.34 15.01 -10.93
N ASN A 67 1.26 14.53 -12.15
CA ASN A 67 2.39 14.46 -13.10
C ASN A 67 3.51 13.49 -12.70
N TYR A 68 3.18 12.44 -11.92
CA TYR A 68 4.15 11.37 -11.71
C TYR A 68 4.41 10.63 -13.02
N THR A 69 5.66 10.22 -13.23
CA THR A 69 6.02 9.50 -14.45
C THR A 69 5.39 8.11 -14.48
N PRO A 70 5.15 7.55 -15.67
CA PRO A 70 4.66 6.16 -15.76
C PRO A 70 5.53 5.16 -15.00
N LYS A 71 6.85 5.36 -15.01
CA LYS A 71 7.79 4.49 -14.29
C LYS A 71 7.55 4.57 -12.77
N SER A 72 7.38 5.79 -12.24
CA SER A 72 7.09 5.98 -10.82
C SER A 72 5.76 5.37 -10.43
N ILE A 73 4.74 5.55 -11.27
CA ILE A 73 3.41 4.99 -11.01
C ILE A 73 3.48 3.46 -11.02
N SER A 74 4.19 2.85 -11.96
CA SER A 74 4.37 1.41 -12.00
C SER A 74 5.02 0.87 -10.73
N ARG A 75 6.06 1.57 -10.24
CA ARG A 75 6.70 1.16 -8.98
C ARG A 75 5.71 1.25 -7.81
N LYS A 76 4.94 2.32 -7.74
CA LYS A 76 3.95 2.50 -6.66
C LYS A 76 2.85 1.44 -6.73
N ILE A 77 2.41 1.07 -7.91
CA ILE A 77 1.47 -0.04 -8.09
C ILE A 77 2.05 -1.34 -7.54
N ASN A 78 3.32 -1.62 -7.84
CA ASN A 78 3.99 -2.82 -7.32
C ASN A 78 4.09 -2.80 -5.80
N SER A 79 4.39 -1.64 -5.21
CA SER A 79 4.42 -1.48 -3.75
C SER A 79 3.07 -1.80 -3.14
N ILE A 80 1.99 -1.25 -3.72
CA ILE A 80 0.62 -1.46 -3.24
C ILE A 80 0.23 -2.92 -3.36
N LYS A 81 0.49 -3.54 -4.49
CA LYS A 81 0.16 -4.96 -4.71
C LYS A 81 0.90 -5.86 -3.73
N THR A 82 2.17 -5.58 -3.49
CA THR A 82 2.99 -6.36 -2.56
C THR A 82 2.46 -6.20 -1.13
N PHE A 83 2.09 -4.98 -0.76
CA PHE A 83 1.54 -4.68 0.56
C PHE A 83 0.23 -5.45 0.81
N PHE A 84 -0.73 -5.37 -0.11
CA PHE A 84 -2.01 -6.05 0.06
C PHE A 84 -1.88 -7.57 -0.01
N ARG A 85 -0.96 -8.09 -0.83
CA ARG A 85 -0.68 -9.52 -0.87
C ARG A 85 -0.14 -10.00 0.47
N PHE A 86 0.75 -9.22 1.09
CA PHE A 86 1.25 -9.50 2.43
C PHE A 86 0.12 -9.49 3.47
N LEU A 87 -0.75 -8.49 3.41
CA LEU A 87 -1.85 -8.37 4.38
C LEU A 87 -2.81 -9.56 4.27
N LYS A 88 -3.07 -10.03 3.07
CA LYS A 88 -3.91 -11.22 2.88
C LYS A 88 -3.22 -12.47 3.41
N ALA A 89 -1.94 -12.63 3.13
CA ALA A 89 -1.17 -13.78 3.58
C ALA A 89 -1.07 -13.83 5.11
N SER A 90 -1.03 -12.68 5.78
CA SER A 90 -0.97 -12.59 7.23
C SER A 90 -2.36 -12.59 7.89
N SER A 91 -3.40 -12.79 7.11
CA SER A 91 -4.81 -12.79 7.57
C SER A 91 -5.29 -11.46 8.15
N THR A 92 -4.60 -10.36 7.85
CA THR A 92 -5.04 -9.02 8.26
C THR A 92 -6.28 -8.62 7.47
N ILE A 93 -6.38 -9.05 6.22
CA ILE A 93 -7.56 -8.89 5.37
C ILE A 93 -7.94 -10.25 4.80
N THR A 94 -9.20 -10.38 4.41
CA THR A 94 -9.73 -11.62 3.84
C THR A 94 -9.73 -11.61 2.31
N MET A 95 -9.68 -10.42 1.71
CA MET A 95 -9.74 -10.24 0.26
C MET A 95 -8.67 -9.22 -0.15
N ASP A 96 -7.94 -9.51 -1.22
CA ASP A 96 -6.92 -8.61 -1.76
C ASP A 96 -7.58 -7.57 -2.66
N GLN A 97 -7.77 -6.36 -2.15
CA GLN A 97 -8.42 -5.27 -2.89
C GLN A 97 -7.57 -4.77 -4.05
N ALA A 98 -6.27 -5.06 -4.05
CA ALA A 98 -5.32 -4.58 -5.05
C ALA A 98 -5.02 -5.60 -6.15
N ILE A 99 -5.69 -6.75 -6.13
CA ILE A 99 -5.33 -7.85 -7.03
C ILE A 99 -5.46 -7.47 -8.51
N ASP A 100 -6.40 -6.60 -8.83
CA ASP A 100 -6.71 -6.22 -10.22
C ASP A 100 -6.26 -4.82 -10.61
N ILE A 101 -5.52 -4.13 -9.78
CA ILE A 101 -5.10 -2.76 -10.13
C ILE A 101 -3.89 -2.73 -11.06
#